data_380d5e153e0c6c409591740788d89be9
#
_entry.id   380d5e153e0c6c409591740788d89be9
#
_cell.length_a   1.000
_cell.length_b   1.000
_cell.length_c   1.000
_cell.angle_alpha   90.00
_cell.angle_beta   90.00
_cell.angle_gamma   90.00
#
_symmetry.space_group_name_H-M   'P 1'
#
loop_
_entity.id
_entity.type
_entity.pdbx_description
1 polymer ?
#
loop_
_entity_poly.entity_id
_entity_poly.type
_entity_poly.pdbx_seq_one_letter_code
_entity_poly.pdbx_strand_id
1 'polypeptide(L)'
;MTDPVHCEVVGRWRITGSDMWDLDFLDLANPAHFTLDDAGHGEIEFGAARLDLIVEYGRQIVFFRFAGFAEGDELWGDGNAELADDGTLEIELHFVGGDEPTLIAQRETSSAAC
;
A
#
# COMPACT_ATOMS: atom_id res chain seq x y z
N MET A 1 8.30 10.59 17.35
CA MET A 1 7.29 10.34 16.31
C MET A 1 7.54 11.25 15.12
N THR A 2 7.45 10.74 13.92
CA THR A 2 7.70 11.54 12.72
C THR A 2 6.41 12.23 12.29
N ASP A 3 6.54 13.52 11.97
CA ASP A 3 5.43 14.30 11.45
C ASP A 3 5.07 13.77 10.04
N PRO A 4 3.79 13.57 9.72
CA PRO A 4 3.39 13.09 8.38
C PRO A 4 3.98 13.89 7.22
N VAL A 5 4.15 15.19 7.39
CA VAL A 5 4.71 16.02 6.31
C VAL A 5 6.18 15.67 6.02
N HIS A 6 6.86 15.01 6.95
CA HIS A 6 8.25 14.59 6.76
C HIS A 6 8.36 13.11 6.39
N CYS A 7 7.25 12.41 6.23
CA CYS A 7 7.25 11.02 5.83
C CYS A 7 7.42 10.91 4.32
N GLU A 8 8.46 10.23 3.89
CA GLU A 8 8.77 10.11 2.46
C GLU A 8 7.84 9.14 1.74
N VAL A 9 7.01 8.42 2.48
CA VAL A 9 6.06 7.45 1.91
C VAL A 9 4.72 8.08 1.57
N VAL A 10 4.42 9.27 2.08
CA VAL A 10 3.17 9.96 1.76
C VAL A 10 3.10 10.23 0.25
N GLY A 11 1.96 9.93 -0.36
CA GLY A 11 1.75 10.11 -1.78
C GLY A 11 1.09 8.90 -2.41
N ARG A 12 1.14 8.83 -3.73
CA ARG A 12 0.53 7.75 -4.49
C ARG A 12 1.59 6.87 -5.12
N TRP A 13 1.41 5.56 -4.98
CA TRP A 13 2.35 4.56 -5.46
C TRP A 13 1.63 3.56 -6.35
N ARG A 14 2.24 3.23 -7.47
CA ARG A 14 1.75 2.20 -8.39
C ARG A 14 2.35 0.86 -7.97
N ILE A 15 1.52 -0.12 -7.67
CA ILE A 15 2.00 -1.46 -7.34
C ILE A 15 2.39 -2.15 -8.63
N THR A 16 3.64 -2.59 -8.71
CA THR A 16 4.22 -3.13 -9.93
C THR A 16 4.54 -4.62 -9.84
N GLY A 17 4.45 -5.20 -8.66
CA GLY A 17 4.72 -6.62 -8.51
C GLY A 17 4.42 -7.15 -7.12
N SER A 18 4.53 -8.46 -6.97
CA SER A 18 4.31 -9.16 -5.72
C SER A 18 5.08 -10.47 -5.75
N ASP A 19 5.40 -10.98 -4.56
CA ASP A 19 6.00 -12.30 -4.42
C ASP A 19 4.96 -13.42 -4.54
N MET A 20 3.67 -13.09 -4.51
CA MET A 20 2.58 -14.05 -4.45
C MET A 20 1.69 -14.03 -5.69
N TRP A 21 1.49 -12.86 -6.30
CA TRP A 21 0.58 -12.69 -7.43
C TRP A 21 1.26 -12.00 -8.59
N ASP A 22 0.80 -12.30 -9.82
CA ASP A 22 1.31 -11.61 -11.00
C ASP A 22 0.56 -10.30 -11.23
N LEU A 23 1.06 -9.50 -12.14
CA LEU A 23 0.51 -8.17 -12.40
C LEU A 23 -0.91 -8.24 -12.97
N ASP A 24 -1.21 -9.26 -13.75
CA ASP A 24 -2.56 -9.43 -14.30
C ASP A 24 -3.57 -9.59 -13.19
N PHE A 25 -3.23 -10.35 -12.15
CA PHE A 25 -4.11 -10.48 -10.99
C PHE A 25 -4.21 -9.16 -10.22
N LEU A 26 -3.07 -8.49 -10.01
CA LEU A 26 -3.05 -7.25 -9.23
C LEU A 26 -3.91 -6.17 -9.88
N ASP A 27 -3.90 -6.11 -11.21
CA ASP A 27 -4.62 -5.08 -11.96
C ASP A 27 -6.00 -5.53 -12.42
N LEU A 28 -6.54 -6.60 -11.84
CA LEU A 28 -7.77 -7.23 -12.30
C LEU A 28 -8.93 -6.27 -12.49
N ALA A 29 -9.20 -5.43 -11.51
CA ALA A 29 -10.31 -4.47 -11.57
C ALA A 29 -9.85 -3.09 -12.00
N ASN A 30 -8.77 -2.61 -11.40
CA ASN A 30 -8.20 -1.29 -11.64
C ASN A 30 -6.69 -1.40 -11.47
N PRO A 31 -5.92 -0.43 -11.98
CA PRO A 31 -4.48 -0.43 -11.71
C PRO A 31 -4.22 -0.46 -10.21
N ALA A 32 -3.42 -1.44 -9.78
CA ALA A 32 -3.14 -1.62 -8.36
C ALA A 32 -2.34 -0.44 -7.82
N HIS A 33 -2.73 0.08 -6.66
CA HIS A 33 -2.08 1.25 -6.09
C HIS A 33 -2.12 1.24 -4.56
N PHE A 34 -1.21 2.03 -4.00
CA PHE A 34 -1.10 2.29 -2.57
C PHE A 34 -1.01 3.80 -2.41
N THR A 35 -1.94 4.37 -1.67
CA THR A 35 -2.01 5.82 -1.50
C THR A 35 -2.01 6.15 -0.01
N LEU A 36 -1.18 7.11 0.38
CA LEU A 36 -1.16 7.61 1.76
C LEU A 36 -1.38 9.10 1.75
N ASP A 37 -2.28 9.57 2.62
CA ASP A 37 -2.42 10.99 2.88
C ASP A 37 -1.59 11.38 4.11
N ASP A 38 -1.66 12.64 4.52
CA ASP A 38 -0.93 13.14 5.67
C ASP A 38 -1.84 13.29 6.90
N ALA A 39 -3.01 12.65 6.88
CA ALA A 39 -4.01 12.77 7.94
C ALA A 39 -4.25 11.44 8.67
N GLY A 40 -3.35 10.48 8.54
CA GLY A 40 -3.45 9.21 9.25
C GLY A 40 -4.19 8.12 8.49
N HIS A 41 -4.48 8.33 7.22
CA HIS A 41 -5.25 7.38 6.41
C HIS A 41 -4.56 7.03 5.11
N GLY A 42 -4.93 5.89 4.57
CA GLY A 42 -4.47 5.48 3.26
C GLY A 42 -5.41 4.44 2.67
N GLU A 43 -5.04 3.98 1.48
CA GLU A 43 -5.83 2.99 0.75
C GLU A 43 -4.90 2.12 -0.07
N ILE A 44 -5.20 0.81 -0.10
CA ILE A 44 -4.56 -0.12 -1.02
C ILE A 44 -5.66 -0.73 -1.87
N GLU A 45 -5.45 -0.78 -3.17
CA GLU A 45 -6.34 -1.47 -4.08
C GLU A 45 -5.52 -2.39 -4.97
N PHE A 46 -5.88 -3.68 -5.00
CA PHE A 46 -5.26 -4.65 -5.91
C PHE A 46 -6.22 -5.82 -6.10
N GLY A 47 -6.18 -6.43 -7.30
CA GLY A 47 -7.11 -7.51 -7.62
C GLY A 47 -8.53 -7.04 -7.43
N ALA A 48 -9.32 -7.80 -6.68
CA ALA A 48 -10.68 -7.41 -6.30
C ALA A 48 -10.72 -6.80 -4.89
N ALA A 49 -9.57 -6.59 -4.25
CA ALA A 49 -9.50 -6.11 -2.88
C ALA A 49 -9.39 -4.60 -2.80
N ARG A 50 -10.03 -4.04 -1.81
CA ARG A 50 -9.91 -2.62 -1.49
C ARG A 50 -9.83 -2.50 0.03
N LEU A 51 -8.71 -1.94 0.49
CA LEU A 51 -8.38 -1.88 1.92
C LEU A 51 -8.21 -0.42 2.34
N ASP A 52 -8.87 -0.05 3.43
CA ASP A 52 -8.68 1.25 4.06
C ASP A 52 -7.65 1.10 5.16
N LEU A 53 -6.76 2.07 5.27
CA LEU A 53 -5.62 2.02 6.19
C LEU A 53 -5.72 3.07 7.27
N ILE A 54 -5.32 2.71 8.49
CA ILE A 54 -5.07 3.63 9.58
C ILE A 54 -3.57 3.57 9.83
N VAL A 55 -2.88 4.69 9.72
CA VAL A 55 -1.44 4.75 9.51
C VAL A 55 -0.71 5.43 10.65
N GLU A 56 0.45 4.87 11.02
CA GLU A 56 1.43 5.51 11.87
C GLU A 56 2.68 5.77 11.03
N TYR A 57 3.18 7.00 11.07
CA TYR A 57 4.23 7.45 10.18
C TYR A 57 5.60 7.36 10.81
N GLY A 58 6.55 6.77 10.09
CA GLY A 58 7.97 6.95 10.31
C GLY A 58 8.51 7.85 9.22
N ARG A 59 9.81 7.95 9.08
CA ARG A 59 10.44 8.79 8.06
C ARG A 59 10.43 8.13 6.70
N GLN A 60 10.85 6.86 6.64
CA GLN A 60 10.92 6.08 5.40
C GLN A 60 10.16 4.77 5.52
N ILE A 61 9.35 4.63 6.56
CA ILE A 61 8.52 3.47 6.80
C ILE A 61 7.21 3.93 7.44
N VAL A 62 6.14 3.24 7.11
CA VAL A 62 4.86 3.44 7.78
C VAL A 62 4.36 2.09 8.26
N PHE A 63 3.66 2.12 9.39
CA PHE A 63 2.96 0.95 9.90
C PHE A 63 1.48 1.24 9.84
N PHE A 64 0.68 0.24 9.55
CA PHE A 64 -0.76 0.46 9.40
C PHE A 64 -1.55 -0.77 9.80
N ARG A 65 -2.81 -0.53 10.12
CA ARG A 65 -3.83 -1.56 10.19
C ARG A 65 -4.79 -1.33 9.04
N PHE A 66 -5.33 -2.40 8.51
CA PHE A 66 -6.23 -2.28 7.37
C PHE A 66 -7.49 -3.10 7.58
N ALA A 67 -8.56 -2.66 6.90
CA ALA A 67 -9.80 -3.38 6.80
C ALA A 67 -10.44 -3.05 5.46
N GLY A 68 -11.10 -4.03 4.87
CA GLY A 68 -11.76 -3.83 3.59
C GLY A 68 -12.43 -5.09 3.11
N PHE A 69 -12.60 -5.18 1.79
CA PHE A 69 -13.34 -6.26 1.17
C PHE A 69 -12.70 -6.71 -0.13
N ALA A 70 -12.88 -7.99 -0.44
CA ALA A 70 -12.56 -8.54 -1.76
C ALA A 70 -13.66 -9.55 -2.11
N GLU A 71 -14.38 -9.28 -3.19
CA GLU A 71 -15.45 -10.17 -3.70
C GLU A 71 -16.49 -10.51 -2.64
N GLY A 72 -16.82 -9.52 -1.80
CA GLY A 72 -17.80 -9.71 -0.75
C GLY A 72 -17.24 -10.28 0.54
N ASP A 73 -16.00 -10.73 0.55
CA ASP A 73 -15.37 -11.22 1.76
C ASP A 73 -14.69 -10.08 2.51
N GLU A 74 -14.88 -10.04 3.82
CA GLU A 74 -14.28 -9.04 4.67
C GLU A 74 -12.83 -9.43 4.97
N LEU A 75 -11.93 -8.46 4.82
CA LEU A 75 -10.50 -8.66 5.06
C LEU A 75 -10.00 -7.64 6.08
N TRP A 76 -9.10 -8.07 6.95
CA TRP A 76 -8.46 -7.15 7.90
C TRP A 76 -7.09 -7.71 8.30
N GLY A 77 -6.27 -6.83 8.83
CA GLY A 77 -4.94 -7.20 9.28
C GLY A 77 -4.09 -5.98 9.53
N ASP A 78 -2.79 -6.18 9.49
CA ASP A 78 -1.83 -5.10 9.64
C ASP A 78 -0.70 -5.26 8.62
N GLY A 79 0.15 -4.27 8.56
CA GLY A 79 1.28 -4.31 7.65
C GLY A 79 2.18 -3.11 7.80
N ASN A 80 3.13 -3.02 6.88
CA ASN A 80 4.03 -1.89 6.82
C ASN A 80 4.45 -1.66 5.37
N ALA A 81 4.95 -0.46 5.11
CA ALA A 81 5.52 -0.12 3.82
C ALA A 81 6.80 0.64 4.08
N GLU A 82 7.89 0.18 3.48
CA GLU A 82 9.22 0.74 3.69
C GLU A 82 9.83 1.15 2.37
N LEU A 83 10.41 2.35 2.37
CA LEU A 83 11.10 2.89 1.20
C LEU A 83 12.47 2.22 1.08
N ALA A 84 12.73 1.61 -0.06
CA ALA A 84 14.00 0.96 -0.33
C ALA A 84 15.02 1.95 -0.91
N ASP A 85 16.29 1.55 -0.91
CA ASP A 85 17.38 2.41 -1.39
C ASP A 85 17.23 2.80 -2.86
N ASP A 86 16.60 1.96 -3.65
CA ASP A 86 16.40 2.23 -5.08
C ASP A 86 15.17 3.09 -5.38
N GLY A 87 14.48 3.55 -4.34
CA GLY A 87 13.30 4.38 -4.49
C GLY A 87 11.99 3.61 -4.63
N THR A 88 12.03 2.29 -4.65
CA THR A 88 10.79 1.50 -4.64
C THR A 88 10.24 1.40 -3.23
N LEU A 89 8.96 1.08 -3.13
CA LEU A 89 8.30 0.86 -1.85
C LEU A 89 8.01 -0.63 -1.70
N GLU A 90 8.43 -1.21 -0.58
CA GLU A 90 8.14 -2.59 -0.27
C GLU A 90 7.02 -2.62 0.75
N ILE A 91 5.91 -3.25 0.40
CA ILE A 91 4.70 -3.28 1.22
C ILE A 91 4.47 -4.69 1.70
N GLU A 92 4.42 -4.90 3.01
CA GLU A 92 4.10 -6.20 3.59
C GLU A 92 2.70 -6.14 4.18
N LEU A 93 1.88 -7.11 3.83
CA LEU A 93 0.53 -7.22 4.36
C LEU A 93 0.41 -8.52 5.15
N HIS A 94 -0.20 -8.45 6.32
CA HIS A 94 -0.44 -9.62 7.18
C HIS A 94 -1.95 -9.75 7.38
N PHE A 95 -2.58 -10.56 6.54
CA PHE A 95 -4.02 -10.80 6.66
C PHE A 95 -4.29 -11.73 7.83
N VAL A 96 -5.24 -11.34 8.69
CA VAL A 96 -5.62 -12.20 9.81
C VAL A 96 -6.23 -13.50 9.27
N GLY A 97 -5.61 -14.62 9.65
CA GLY A 97 -6.05 -15.93 9.20
C GLY A 97 -5.74 -16.24 7.75
N GLY A 98 -4.91 -15.45 7.11
CA GLY A 98 -4.63 -15.59 5.69
C GLY A 98 -3.16 -15.43 5.32
N ASP A 99 -2.93 -14.95 4.11
CA ASP A 99 -1.60 -14.85 3.53
C ASP A 99 -0.82 -13.63 4.03
N GLU A 100 0.47 -13.63 3.76
CA GLU A 100 1.37 -12.52 4.12
C GLU A 100 2.17 -12.10 2.88
N PRO A 101 1.51 -11.52 1.87
CA PRO A 101 2.19 -11.14 0.65
C PRO A 101 3.06 -9.91 0.83
N THR A 102 4.10 -9.83 -0.02
CA THR A 102 4.90 -8.62 -0.17
C THR A 102 4.57 -8.04 -1.54
N LEU A 103 4.33 -6.74 -1.59
CA LEU A 103 4.06 -6.01 -2.82
C LEU A 103 5.18 -5.02 -3.05
N ILE A 104 5.50 -4.78 -4.32
CA ILE A 104 6.49 -3.78 -4.70
C ILE A 104 5.76 -2.68 -5.46
N ALA A 105 6.07 -1.44 -5.12
CA ALA A 105 5.45 -0.28 -5.76
C ALA A 105 6.49 0.76 -6.15
N GLN A 106 6.13 1.59 -7.12
CA GLN A 106 6.96 2.71 -7.56
C GLN A 106 6.13 3.98 -7.40
N ARG A 107 6.80 5.07 -7.02
CA ARG A 107 6.12 6.33 -6.86
C ARG A 107 5.49 6.72 -8.20
N GLU A 108 4.21 7.02 -8.14
CA GLU A 108 3.52 7.49 -9.32
C GLU A 108 3.91 8.94 -9.54
N THR A 109 4.67 9.17 -10.59
CA THR A 109 5.01 10.53 -10.95
C THR A 109 3.85 11.05 -11.75
N SER A 110 3.00 11.74 -11.11
CA SER A 110 1.92 12.38 -11.80
C SER A 110 2.52 13.41 -12.72
N SER A 111 2.19 13.29 -13.94
CA SER A 111 2.57 14.32 -14.86
C SER A 111 1.95 15.61 -14.48
N ALA A 112 0.95 15.54 -13.75
CA ALA A 112 0.35 16.72 -13.26
C ALA A 112 1.20 17.35 -12.25
N ALA A 113 2.04 16.62 -11.72
CA ALA A 113 2.94 17.23 -10.85
C ALA A 113 3.76 18.16 -11.60
N CYS A 114 3.61 17.99 -12.71
CA CYS A 114 4.19 18.90 -13.38
C CYS A 114 3.77 19.94 -13.26
#